data_3494364ffd99f4f27e1f4ce1667079d1
#
_entry.id   3494364ffd99f4f27e1f4ce1667079d1
#
_cell.length_a   1.000
_cell.length_b   1.000
_cell.length_c   1.000
_cell.angle_alpha   90.00
_cell.angle_beta   90.00
_cell.angle_gamma   90.00
#
_symmetry.space_group_name_H-M   'P 1'
#
loop_
_entity.id
_entity.type
_entity.pdbx_description
1 polymer ?
#
loop_
_entity_poly.entity_id
_entity_poly.type
_entity_poly.pdbx_seq_one_letter_code
_entity_poly.pdbx_strand_id
1 'polypeptide(L)'
;IYMADRATDIRVTLIYTVFNALDVIIRSAKIENASQKPADIERAMSLCVDLPSMDYDLITLYGRHAKERSEERRPLAHGLQGIASKRGVSSHCQNPFAALVSENADEDSGEAYGFNLVYSGNFEFCAECDFSGTSRMVMGINPNDFSWRLEPGESFMTPEAVIVYSNAGIGEMSRTYHRLYNNNLVCGKWKSAKRPLLINSWEAAYFDFDTEKLVSFAERAKELGMDMLVMDDGWFGERNDDRSSLGDWFVNESKLKGGLGELIDRVNALGLKFGIWYEPEMISPDSELFRAHPDWC
;
A
#
# COMPACT_ATOMS: atom_id res chain seq x y z
N ILE A 1 -23.33 -5.35 11.92
CA ILE A 1 -23.94 -4.74 13.10
C ILE A 1 -24.36 -3.33 12.71
N TYR A 2 -25.61 -2.98 12.97
CA TYR A 2 -26.17 -1.66 12.65
C TYR A 2 -26.28 -0.83 13.93
N MET A 3 -25.79 0.39 13.88
CA MET A 3 -25.86 1.35 14.98
C MET A 3 -26.36 2.69 14.47
N ALA A 4 -27.05 3.45 15.30
CA ALA A 4 -27.52 4.80 14.99
C ALA A 4 -27.40 5.69 16.22
N ASP A 5 -26.84 6.86 16.04
CA ASP A 5 -26.90 7.92 17.03
C ASP A 5 -28.17 8.75 16.81
N ARG A 6 -29.04 8.78 17.83
CA ARG A 6 -30.32 9.48 17.77
C ARG A 6 -30.19 11.00 17.88
N ALA A 7 -29.06 11.49 18.37
CA ALA A 7 -28.84 12.92 18.54
C ALA A 7 -28.34 13.58 17.24
N THR A 8 -27.52 12.88 16.48
CA THR A 8 -26.90 13.39 15.25
C THR A 8 -27.46 12.80 13.97
N ASP A 9 -28.28 11.72 14.06
CA ASP A 9 -28.74 10.91 12.92
C ASP A 9 -27.58 10.33 12.08
N ILE A 10 -26.40 10.14 12.69
CA ILE A 10 -25.31 9.38 12.06
C ILE A 10 -25.57 7.88 12.26
N ARG A 11 -25.42 7.11 11.19
CA ARG A 11 -25.54 5.66 11.20
C ARG A 11 -24.21 5.01 10.90
N VAL A 12 -23.92 3.93 11.61
CA VAL A 12 -22.71 3.14 11.39
C VAL A 12 -23.06 1.68 11.20
N THR A 13 -22.59 1.10 10.10
CA THR A 13 -22.70 -0.33 9.84
C THR A 13 -21.31 -0.95 9.96
N LEU A 14 -21.10 -1.81 10.97
CA LEU A 14 -19.88 -2.62 11.06
C LEU A 14 -20.08 -3.87 10.21
N ILE A 15 -19.15 -4.11 9.30
CA ILE A 15 -19.15 -5.22 8.35
C ILE A 15 -18.05 -6.20 8.78
N TYR A 16 -18.43 -7.46 8.95
CA TYR A 16 -17.52 -8.57 9.24
C TYR A 16 -17.68 -9.63 8.18
N THR A 17 -16.57 -10.00 7.54
CA THR A 17 -16.49 -11.14 6.61
C THR A 17 -15.63 -12.23 7.23
N VAL A 18 -16.18 -13.42 7.39
CA VAL A 18 -15.50 -14.57 7.98
C VAL A 18 -15.24 -15.60 6.88
N PHE A 19 -13.99 -16.05 6.77
CA PHE A 19 -13.57 -17.08 5.82
C PHE A 19 -13.52 -18.44 6.51
N ASN A 20 -14.51 -19.29 6.27
CA ASN A 20 -14.63 -20.59 6.94
C ASN A 20 -13.48 -21.58 6.65
N ALA A 21 -12.79 -21.40 5.52
CA ALA A 21 -11.66 -22.28 5.14
C ALA A 21 -10.29 -21.69 5.54
N LEU A 22 -10.30 -20.53 6.18
CA LEU A 22 -9.09 -19.82 6.63
C LEU A 22 -9.41 -19.18 7.99
N ASP A 23 -8.43 -19.10 8.86
CA ASP A 23 -8.58 -18.38 10.14
C ASP A 23 -8.45 -16.87 9.93
N VAL A 24 -9.41 -16.31 9.19
CA VAL A 24 -9.43 -14.91 8.73
C VAL A 24 -10.76 -14.24 9.02
N ILE A 25 -10.69 -13.05 9.57
CA ILE A 25 -11.81 -12.10 9.68
C ILE A 25 -11.39 -10.80 8.99
N ILE A 26 -12.25 -10.29 8.10
CA ILE A 26 -12.09 -8.96 7.50
C ILE A 26 -13.13 -8.03 8.12
N ARG A 27 -12.72 -6.82 8.48
CA ARG A 27 -13.58 -5.82 9.09
C ARG A 27 -13.48 -4.48 8.35
N SER A 28 -14.64 -3.84 8.18
CA SER A 28 -14.77 -2.46 7.72
C SER A 28 -15.99 -1.79 8.36
N ALA A 29 -16.11 -0.49 8.20
CA ALA A 29 -17.25 0.28 8.69
C ALA A 29 -17.79 1.19 7.58
N LYS A 30 -19.13 1.23 7.43
CA LYS A 30 -19.83 2.22 6.64
C LYS A 30 -20.42 3.26 7.57
N ILE A 31 -20.11 4.53 7.34
CA ILE A 31 -20.65 5.68 8.10
C ILE A 31 -21.59 6.43 7.16
N GLU A 32 -22.82 6.67 7.59
CA GLU A 32 -23.87 7.33 6.79
C GLU A 32 -24.40 8.55 7.52
N ASN A 33 -24.49 9.66 6.82
CA ASN A 33 -25.15 10.87 7.33
C ASN A 33 -26.64 10.84 6.95
N ALA A 34 -27.48 10.38 7.87
CA ALA A 34 -28.93 10.40 7.69
C ALA A 34 -29.59 11.70 8.17
N SER A 35 -28.81 12.67 8.62
CA SER A 35 -29.30 13.96 9.08
C SER A 35 -29.60 14.93 7.93
N GLN A 36 -30.11 16.11 8.26
CA GLN A 36 -30.35 17.18 7.29
C GLN A 36 -29.21 18.22 7.24
N LYS A 37 -28.08 17.95 7.91
CA LYS A 37 -26.92 18.86 7.96
C LYS A 37 -25.67 18.11 7.57
N PRO A 38 -24.67 18.78 6.97
CA PRO A 38 -23.37 18.18 6.75
C PRO A 38 -22.73 17.70 8.06
N ALA A 39 -21.93 16.63 7.99
CA ALA A 39 -21.14 16.12 9.10
C ALA A 39 -19.71 15.84 8.63
N ASP A 40 -18.73 16.18 9.44
CA ASP A 40 -17.34 15.93 9.13
C ASP A 40 -16.82 14.73 9.94
N ILE A 41 -16.18 13.78 9.24
CA ILE A 41 -15.53 12.63 9.84
C ILE A 41 -14.06 12.99 10.03
N GLU A 42 -13.60 13.09 11.28
CA GLU A 42 -12.20 13.40 11.62
C GLU A 42 -11.39 12.15 11.96
N ARG A 43 -12.05 11.03 12.26
CA ARG A 43 -11.42 9.75 12.55
C ARG A 43 -12.30 8.59 12.10
N ALA A 44 -11.75 7.69 11.27
CA ALA A 44 -12.44 6.51 10.75
C ALA A 44 -11.54 5.26 10.84
N MET A 45 -11.66 4.52 11.96
CA MET A 45 -10.91 3.29 12.16
C MET A 45 -11.65 2.08 11.61
N SER A 46 -10.94 1.27 10.83
CA SER A 46 -11.46 0.03 10.25
C SER A 46 -11.56 -1.09 11.29
N LEU A 47 -10.64 -1.10 12.26
CA LEU A 47 -10.51 -2.14 13.28
C LEU A 47 -10.41 -1.51 14.67
N CYS A 48 -11.10 -2.14 15.62
CA CYS A 48 -10.85 -2.01 17.04
C CYS A 48 -11.17 -3.38 17.66
N VAL A 49 -10.17 -4.03 18.26
CA VAL A 49 -10.30 -5.34 18.91
C VAL A 49 -9.51 -5.38 20.20
N ASP A 50 -10.12 -5.99 21.21
CA ASP A 50 -9.49 -6.17 22.53
C ASP A 50 -9.05 -7.63 22.68
N LEU A 51 -7.84 -7.81 23.22
CA LEU A 51 -7.31 -9.09 23.69
C LEU A 51 -7.21 -9.07 25.22
N PRO A 52 -7.49 -10.20 25.89
CA PRO A 52 -7.58 -10.25 27.36
C PRO A 52 -6.23 -10.21 28.07
N SER A 53 -5.12 -10.18 27.35
CA SER A 53 -3.76 -10.14 27.88
C SER A 53 -2.91 -9.12 27.13
N MET A 54 -1.80 -8.72 27.75
CA MET A 54 -0.71 -7.98 27.12
C MET A 54 0.57 -8.84 26.97
N ASP A 55 0.51 -10.14 27.25
CA ASP A 55 1.65 -11.07 27.20
C ASP A 55 1.97 -11.47 25.76
N TYR A 56 2.22 -10.47 24.92
CA TYR A 56 2.56 -10.60 23.50
C TYR A 56 3.76 -9.74 23.16
N ASP A 57 4.49 -10.18 22.14
CA ASP A 57 5.40 -9.32 21.40
C ASP A 57 4.69 -8.69 20.21
N LEU A 58 4.95 -7.42 19.98
CA LEU A 58 4.52 -6.68 18.80
C LEU A 58 5.58 -6.80 17.71
N ILE A 59 5.20 -7.35 16.56
CA ILE A 59 6.02 -7.35 15.34
C ILE A 59 5.51 -6.26 14.40
N THR A 60 6.44 -5.45 13.88
CA THR A 60 6.19 -4.43 12.86
C THR A 60 7.24 -4.48 11.76
N LEU A 61 6.89 -3.98 10.58
CA LEU A 61 7.78 -3.97 9.43
C LEU A 61 8.15 -2.53 9.09
N TYR A 62 9.45 -2.25 9.05
CA TYR A 62 10.00 -0.93 8.71
C TYR A 62 11.04 -1.05 7.59
N GLY A 63 11.46 0.08 7.04
CA GLY A 63 12.50 0.03 6.04
C GLY A 63 12.83 1.36 5.38
N ARG A 64 13.67 1.28 4.38
CA ARG A 64 14.08 2.38 3.51
C ARG A 64 14.43 1.81 2.14
N HIS A 65 14.71 2.66 1.19
CA HIS A 65 15.23 2.25 -0.12
C HIS A 65 16.38 1.25 0.02
N ALA A 66 16.32 0.17 -0.73
CA ALA A 66 17.24 -0.97 -0.72
C ALA A 66 17.40 -1.68 0.65
N LYS A 67 16.50 -1.44 1.57
CA LYS A 67 16.39 -2.14 2.86
C LYS A 67 14.95 -2.12 3.36
N GLU A 68 14.05 -2.66 2.56
CA GLU A 68 12.62 -2.74 2.86
C GLU A 68 12.31 -3.95 3.76
N ARG A 69 11.18 -3.87 4.45
CA ARG A 69 10.62 -4.96 5.27
C ARG A 69 11.56 -5.54 6.31
N SER A 70 12.34 -4.70 6.95
CA SER A 70 13.05 -5.10 8.16
C SER A 70 12.05 -5.36 9.28
N GLU A 71 12.19 -6.46 9.97
CA GLU A 71 11.34 -6.82 11.11
C GLU A 71 11.84 -6.16 12.38
N GLU A 72 10.93 -5.65 13.19
CA GLU A 72 11.16 -5.26 14.55
C GLU A 72 10.19 -6.02 15.46
N ARG A 73 10.70 -6.69 16.46
CA ARG A 73 9.94 -7.42 17.48
C ARG A 73 10.25 -6.85 18.85
N ARG A 74 9.21 -6.51 19.62
CA ARG A 74 9.33 -5.93 20.96
C ARG A 74 8.16 -6.33 21.84
N PRO A 75 8.36 -6.55 23.16
CA PRO A 75 7.27 -6.82 24.08
C PRO A 75 6.26 -5.67 24.11
N LEU A 76 4.98 -5.98 24.29
CA LEU A 76 3.99 -4.97 24.65
C LEU A 76 4.31 -4.38 26.02
N ALA A 77 4.06 -3.09 26.17
CA ALA A 77 4.21 -2.34 27.40
C ALA A 77 2.97 -1.49 27.66
N HIS A 78 2.77 -1.07 28.91
CA HIS A 78 1.67 -0.16 29.26
C HIS A 78 1.74 1.14 28.45
N GLY A 79 0.58 1.62 28.00
CA GLY A 79 0.44 2.79 27.16
C GLY A 79 0.33 2.45 25.68
N LEU A 80 0.71 3.38 24.81
CA LEU A 80 0.54 3.28 23.36
C LEU A 80 1.84 2.89 22.66
N GLN A 81 1.75 1.88 21.81
CA GLN A 81 2.79 1.48 20.86
C GLN A 81 2.17 1.38 19.48
N GLY A 82 2.86 1.82 18.43
CA GLY A 82 2.25 1.76 17.11
C GLY A 82 3.17 2.17 15.99
N ILE A 83 2.61 2.14 14.80
CA ILE A 83 3.23 2.57 13.54
C ILE A 83 2.22 3.39 12.74
N ALA A 84 2.74 4.31 11.93
CA ALA A 84 1.90 5.18 11.12
C ALA A 84 2.63 5.68 9.88
N SER A 85 1.88 5.99 8.82
CA SER A 85 2.35 6.81 7.71
C SER A 85 1.59 8.12 7.65
N LYS A 86 2.31 9.21 7.38
CA LYS A 86 1.80 10.57 7.16
C LYS A 86 2.36 11.17 5.86
N ARG A 87 2.72 10.31 4.91
CA ARG A 87 3.44 10.67 3.68
C ARG A 87 2.55 10.74 2.44
N GLY A 88 1.23 10.63 2.60
CA GLY A 88 0.28 10.48 1.51
C GLY A 88 0.12 9.05 1.01
N VAL A 89 1.04 8.15 1.35
CA VAL A 89 1.05 6.74 0.94
C VAL A 89 1.36 5.82 2.13
N SER A 90 0.95 4.56 2.05
CA SER A 90 1.46 3.47 2.88
C SER A 90 2.89 3.16 2.42
N SER A 91 3.88 3.78 3.05
CA SER A 91 5.24 3.79 2.54
C SER A 91 6.04 2.53 2.93
N HIS A 92 7.20 2.36 2.29
CA HIS A 92 8.19 1.35 2.68
C HIS A 92 8.85 1.63 4.03
N CYS A 93 8.72 2.85 4.57
CA CYS A 93 9.25 3.20 5.90
C CYS A 93 8.50 2.49 7.01
N GLN A 94 7.19 2.29 6.83
CA GLN A 94 6.31 1.52 7.70
C GLN A 94 5.25 0.84 6.84
N ASN A 95 5.19 -0.48 6.87
CA ASN A 95 4.14 -1.20 6.16
C ASN A 95 2.83 -1.18 6.98
N PRO A 96 1.64 -1.18 6.34
CA PRO A 96 0.35 -1.21 7.03
C PRO A 96 0.04 -2.60 7.58
N PHE A 97 1.00 -3.14 8.35
CA PHE A 97 0.99 -4.48 8.93
C PHE A 97 1.58 -4.46 10.33
N ALA A 98 0.95 -5.18 11.24
CA ALA A 98 1.48 -5.50 12.55
C ALA A 98 1.06 -6.92 12.94
N ALA A 99 1.79 -7.56 13.85
CA ALA A 99 1.35 -8.80 14.46
C ALA A 99 1.61 -8.79 15.97
N LEU A 100 0.72 -9.43 16.72
CA LEU A 100 0.93 -9.81 18.11
C LEU A 100 1.23 -11.30 18.13
N VAL A 101 2.33 -11.66 18.76
CA VAL A 101 2.77 -13.06 18.85
C VAL A 101 3.09 -13.43 20.29
N SER A 102 2.86 -14.68 20.67
CA SER A 102 3.30 -15.14 22.00
C SER A 102 4.83 -15.01 22.11
N GLU A 103 5.33 -14.78 23.33
CA GLU A 103 6.74 -14.49 23.61
C GLU A 103 7.73 -15.46 22.92
N ASN A 104 7.38 -16.75 22.90
CA ASN A 104 8.22 -17.80 22.31
C ASN A 104 7.77 -18.23 20.90
N ALA A 105 6.91 -17.45 20.23
CA ALA A 105 6.49 -17.77 18.88
C ALA A 105 7.64 -17.63 17.89
N ASP A 106 7.73 -18.60 17.00
CA ASP A 106 8.65 -18.64 15.86
C ASP A 106 7.88 -18.95 14.55
N GLU A 107 8.59 -19.31 13.49
CA GLU A 107 7.97 -19.63 12.20
C GLU A 107 7.01 -20.84 12.27
N ASP A 108 7.28 -21.81 13.15
CA ASP A 108 6.62 -23.12 13.19
C ASP A 108 5.74 -23.34 14.42
N SER A 109 5.83 -22.49 15.43
CA SER A 109 5.12 -22.66 16.70
C SER A 109 4.72 -21.34 17.38
N GLY A 110 3.72 -21.42 18.28
CA GLY A 110 3.20 -20.29 19.03
C GLY A 110 1.98 -19.63 18.40
N GLU A 111 1.32 -18.77 19.17
CA GLU A 111 0.17 -18.00 18.70
C GLU A 111 0.61 -16.74 17.97
N ALA A 112 -0.08 -16.39 16.89
CA ALA A 112 0.12 -15.17 16.13
C ALA A 112 -1.21 -14.58 15.67
N TYR A 113 -1.41 -13.29 15.93
CA TYR A 113 -2.52 -12.47 15.46
C TYR A 113 -1.97 -11.42 14.50
N GLY A 114 -2.21 -11.56 13.20
CA GLY A 114 -1.78 -10.60 12.19
C GLY A 114 -2.88 -9.57 11.93
N PHE A 115 -2.48 -8.31 11.71
CA PHE A 115 -3.34 -7.18 11.36
C PHE A 115 -2.78 -6.50 10.13
N ASN A 116 -3.57 -6.40 9.06
CA ASN A 116 -3.16 -5.73 7.84
C ASN A 116 -4.29 -4.84 7.32
N LEU A 117 -3.97 -3.59 6.98
CA LEU A 117 -4.91 -2.68 6.35
C LEU A 117 -4.75 -2.74 4.82
N VAL A 118 -5.83 -3.03 4.12
CA VAL A 118 -5.87 -3.03 2.64
C VAL A 118 -6.11 -1.59 2.17
N TYR A 119 -5.04 -0.80 2.21
CA TYR A 119 -5.09 0.63 1.91
C TYR A 119 -3.72 1.13 1.44
N SER A 120 -3.70 2.05 0.50
CA SER A 120 -2.47 2.62 -0.07
C SER A 120 -2.13 4.02 0.47
N GLY A 121 -3.03 4.66 1.23
CA GLY A 121 -2.86 6.00 1.78
C GLY A 121 -2.22 6.02 3.18
N ASN A 122 -2.34 7.16 3.86
CA ASN A 122 -1.89 7.32 5.24
C ASN A 122 -2.66 6.40 6.18
N PHE A 123 -1.95 5.64 6.98
CA PHE A 123 -2.54 4.69 7.93
C PHE A 123 -1.98 4.86 9.34
N GLU A 124 -2.71 4.33 10.31
CA GLU A 124 -2.28 4.20 11.69
C GLU A 124 -2.63 2.79 12.21
N PHE A 125 -1.69 2.15 12.88
CA PHE A 125 -1.91 1.02 13.77
C PHE A 125 -1.43 1.39 15.17
N CYS A 126 -2.24 1.09 16.18
CA CYS A 126 -1.94 1.35 17.58
C CYS A 126 -2.32 0.15 18.44
N ALA A 127 -1.41 -0.27 19.30
CA ALA A 127 -1.64 -1.19 20.40
C ALA A 127 -1.62 -0.40 21.72
N GLU A 128 -2.72 -0.41 22.45
CA GLU A 128 -2.85 0.22 23.75
C GLU A 128 -2.97 -0.86 24.82
N CYS A 129 -2.06 -0.83 25.80
CA CYS A 129 -2.14 -1.72 26.97
C CYS A 129 -2.56 -0.91 28.19
N ASP A 130 -3.67 -1.28 28.79
CA ASP A 130 -4.22 -0.59 29.94
C ASP A 130 -3.63 -1.11 31.28
N PHE A 131 -4.03 -0.49 32.36
CA PHE A 131 -3.56 -0.84 33.72
C PHE A 131 -4.06 -2.22 34.20
N SER A 132 -5.06 -2.79 33.54
CA SER A 132 -5.60 -4.12 33.89
C SER A 132 -4.90 -5.26 33.14
N GLY A 133 -3.97 -4.93 32.22
CA GLY A 133 -3.28 -5.90 31.39
C GLY A 133 -4.07 -6.32 30.14
N THR A 134 -5.12 -5.58 29.79
CA THR A 134 -5.86 -5.76 28.53
C THR A 134 -5.14 -4.99 27.44
N SER A 135 -5.10 -5.55 26.23
CA SER A 135 -4.54 -4.87 25.07
C SER A 135 -5.60 -4.60 24.00
N ARG A 136 -5.60 -3.38 23.48
CA ARG A 136 -6.52 -2.93 22.43
C ARG A 136 -5.76 -2.61 21.15
N MET A 137 -6.13 -3.26 20.06
CA MET A 137 -5.60 -2.99 18.72
C MET A 137 -6.56 -2.12 17.94
N VAL A 138 -6.06 -1.01 17.40
CA VAL A 138 -6.80 -0.09 16.54
C VAL A 138 -6.04 0.09 15.23
N MET A 139 -6.72 -0.03 14.08
CA MET A 139 -6.11 0.16 12.77
C MET A 139 -7.08 0.86 11.81
N GLY A 140 -6.58 1.79 11.01
CA GLY A 140 -7.39 2.48 10.02
C GLY A 140 -6.63 3.59 9.31
N ILE A 141 -7.40 4.51 8.71
CA ILE A 141 -6.85 5.73 8.10
C ILE A 141 -6.23 6.59 9.22
N ASN A 142 -5.02 7.11 8.95
CA ASN A 142 -4.37 8.02 9.90
C ASN A 142 -5.20 9.29 10.08
N PRO A 143 -5.59 9.66 11.31
CA PRO A 143 -6.42 10.84 11.56
C PRO A 143 -5.66 12.16 11.38
N ASN A 144 -4.32 12.13 11.23
CA ASN A 144 -3.55 13.35 10.99
C ASN A 144 -3.88 13.93 9.61
N ASP A 145 -4.33 15.17 9.58
CA ASP A 145 -4.76 15.89 8.38
C ASP A 145 -5.89 15.16 7.59
N PHE A 146 -6.66 14.32 8.28
CA PHE A 146 -7.81 13.65 7.70
C PHE A 146 -9.10 14.37 8.13
N SER A 147 -9.88 14.78 7.16
CA SER A 147 -11.27 15.20 7.32
C SER A 147 -12.06 14.80 6.10
N TRP A 148 -13.21 14.17 6.31
CA TRP A 148 -14.11 13.79 5.22
C TRP A 148 -15.51 14.32 5.47
N ARG A 149 -15.96 15.26 4.63
CA ARG A 149 -17.29 15.86 4.73
C ARG A 149 -18.32 14.96 4.08
N LEU A 150 -19.36 14.65 4.84
CA LEU A 150 -20.55 13.94 4.36
C LEU A 150 -21.71 14.92 4.26
N GLU A 151 -22.22 15.18 3.08
CA GLU A 151 -23.47 15.87 2.88
C GLU A 151 -24.66 14.97 3.31
N PRO A 152 -25.86 15.54 3.55
CA PRO A 152 -27.04 14.75 3.87
C PRO A 152 -27.29 13.62 2.87
N GLY A 153 -27.41 12.39 3.35
CA GLY A 153 -27.62 11.19 2.54
C GLY A 153 -26.35 10.53 2.01
N GLU A 154 -25.18 11.13 2.19
CA GLU A 154 -23.92 10.52 1.77
C GLU A 154 -23.39 9.49 2.77
N SER A 155 -22.45 8.68 2.29
CA SER A 155 -21.78 7.67 3.12
C SER A 155 -20.30 7.55 2.81
N PHE A 156 -19.54 7.18 3.81
CA PHE A 156 -18.12 6.86 3.74
C PHE A 156 -17.87 5.40 4.13
N MET A 157 -17.03 4.69 3.37
CA MET A 157 -16.60 3.33 3.67
C MET A 157 -15.13 3.33 4.09
N THR A 158 -14.82 2.79 5.27
CA THR A 158 -13.42 2.61 5.66
C THR A 158 -12.75 1.53 4.84
N PRO A 159 -11.41 1.57 4.67
CA PRO A 159 -10.65 0.44 4.14
C PRO A 159 -10.91 -0.85 4.93
N GLU A 160 -10.65 -1.98 4.31
CA GLU A 160 -10.74 -3.27 4.97
C GLU A 160 -9.51 -3.55 5.82
N ALA A 161 -9.73 -3.93 7.09
CA ALA A 161 -8.70 -4.47 7.97
C ALA A 161 -8.83 -5.99 8.02
N VAL A 162 -7.75 -6.68 7.71
CA VAL A 162 -7.68 -8.15 7.69
C VAL A 162 -7.01 -8.64 8.96
N ILE A 163 -7.69 -9.51 9.71
CA ILE A 163 -7.19 -10.18 10.89
C ILE A 163 -6.96 -11.65 10.54
N VAL A 164 -5.78 -12.15 10.84
CA VAL A 164 -5.42 -13.58 10.71
C VAL A 164 -5.02 -14.10 12.08
N TYR A 165 -5.51 -15.28 12.42
CA TYR A 165 -5.05 -16.03 13.59
C TYR A 165 -4.26 -17.27 13.16
N SER A 166 -3.24 -17.61 13.92
CA SER A 166 -2.50 -18.87 13.81
C SER A 166 -2.09 -19.37 15.20
N ASN A 167 -2.23 -20.66 15.44
CA ASN A 167 -1.66 -21.34 16.58
C ASN A 167 -0.44 -22.20 16.19
N ALA A 168 0.03 -22.06 14.96
CA ALA A 168 1.12 -22.83 14.34
C ALA A 168 2.22 -21.86 13.84
N GLY A 169 2.49 -20.81 14.61
CA GLY A 169 3.57 -19.88 14.37
C GLY A 169 3.29 -18.79 13.33
N ILE A 170 4.31 -17.96 13.15
CA ILE A 170 4.31 -16.78 12.27
C ILE A 170 4.24 -17.22 10.79
N GLY A 171 4.91 -18.32 10.45
CA GLY A 171 4.92 -18.86 9.08
C GLY A 171 3.52 -19.27 8.60
N GLU A 172 2.69 -19.90 9.45
CA GLU A 172 1.31 -20.24 9.06
C GLU A 172 0.44 -18.99 8.95
N MET A 173 0.58 -18.01 9.85
CA MET A 173 -0.07 -16.69 9.69
C MET A 173 0.28 -16.06 8.34
N SER A 174 1.56 -16.03 7.98
CA SER A 174 2.04 -15.49 6.71
C SER A 174 1.46 -16.25 5.50
N ARG A 175 1.48 -17.58 5.52
CA ARG A 175 0.88 -18.43 4.46
C ARG A 175 -0.63 -18.21 4.34
N THR A 176 -1.32 -17.97 5.44
CA THR A 176 -2.76 -17.64 5.43
C THR A 176 -3.03 -16.33 4.72
N TYR A 177 -2.25 -15.28 4.98
CA TYR A 177 -2.32 -14.03 4.20
C TYR A 177 -2.06 -14.27 2.71
N HIS A 178 -1.05 -15.06 2.36
CA HIS A 178 -0.74 -15.37 0.96
C HIS A 178 -1.91 -16.10 0.26
N ARG A 179 -2.53 -17.08 0.93
CA ARG A 179 -3.72 -17.78 0.39
C ARG A 179 -4.89 -16.81 0.18
N LEU A 180 -5.17 -15.97 1.18
CA LEU A 180 -6.24 -14.97 1.10
C LEU A 180 -6.00 -14.00 -0.06
N TYR A 181 -4.82 -13.41 -0.14
CA TYR A 181 -4.52 -12.41 -1.17
C TYR A 181 -4.51 -13.00 -2.57
N ASN A 182 -3.90 -14.15 -2.76
CA ASN A 182 -3.88 -14.82 -4.06
C ASN A 182 -5.29 -15.23 -4.54
N ASN A 183 -6.15 -15.67 -3.63
CA ASN A 183 -7.46 -16.19 -4.00
C ASN A 183 -8.56 -15.12 -4.07
N ASN A 184 -8.48 -14.08 -3.24
CA ASN A 184 -9.58 -13.15 -3.01
C ASN A 184 -9.24 -11.69 -3.34
N LEU A 185 -7.99 -11.23 -3.17
CA LEU A 185 -7.60 -9.85 -3.42
C LEU A 185 -7.06 -9.65 -4.84
N VAL A 186 -6.10 -10.48 -5.26
CA VAL A 186 -5.53 -10.39 -6.61
C VAL A 186 -6.58 -10.78 -7.64
N CYS A 187 -6.80 -9.92 -8.63
CA CYS A 187 -7.80 -10.09 -9.67
C CYS A 187 -7.19 -9.97 -11.07
N GLY A 188 -8.04 -10.18 -12.10
CA GLY A 188 -7.66 -10.06 -13.50
C GLY A 188 -6.68 -11.14 -13.98
N LYS A 189 -6.09 -10.90 -15.16
CA LYS A 189 -5.22 -11.88 -15.85
C LYS A 189 -3.97 -12.27 -15.04
N TRP A 190 -3.51 -11.39 -14.18
CA TRP A 190 -2.30 -11.59 -13.39
C TRP A 190 -2.50 -12.43 -12.12
N LYS A 191 -3.72 -12.82 -11.79
CA LYS A 191 -4.01 -13.67 -10.61
C LYS A 191 -3.21 -14.97 -10.64
N SER A 192 -3.17 -15.63 -11.78
CA SER A 192 -2.49 -16.93 -11.97
C SER A 192 -1.45 -16.93 -13.09
N ALA A 193 -1.27 -15.84 -13.83
CA ALA A 193 -0.27 -15.75 -14.87
C ALA A 193 1.14 -15.60 -14.27
N LYS A 194 2.12 -16.29 -14.90
CA LYS A 194 3.53 -16.13 -14.59
C LYS A 194 3.92 -14.66 -14.84
N ARG A 195 4.65 -14.07 -13.91
CA ARG A 195 5.22 -12.72 -14.07
C ARG A 195 6.31 -12.76 -15.13
N PRO A 196 6.39 -11.74 -16.00
CA PRO A 196 7.44 -11.67 -17.02
C PRO A 196 8.82 -11.54 -16.38
N LEU A 197 9.83 -12.16 -16.98
CA LEU A 197 11.22 -11.83 -16.71
C LEU A 197 11.50 -10.48 -17.38
N LEU A 198 11.81 -9.47 -16.59
CA LEU A 198 12.02 -8.12 -17.10
C LEU A 198 13.46 -7.64 -16.93
N ILE A 199 13.89 -6.76 -17.84
CA ILE A 199 15.03 -5.88 -17.66
C ILE A 199 14.53 -4.44 -17.50
N ASN A 200 15.07 -3.72 -16.54
CA ASN A 200 14.84 -2.30 -16.35
C ASN A 200 16.06 -1.52 -16.88
N SER A 201 15.85 -0.38 -17.53
CA SER A 201 16.91 0.41 -18.16
C SER A 201 17.77 1.20 -17.17
N TRP A 202 17.35 1.38 -15.91
CA TRP A 202 17.96 2.33 -14.98
C TRP A 202 19.44 2.09 -14.78
N GLU A 203 19.82 0.94 -14.27
CA GLU A 203 21.24 0.63 -13.97
C GLU A 203 22.14 0.57 -15.21
N ALA A 204 21.55 0.40 -16.40
CA ALA A 204 22.32 0.33 -17.64
C ALA A 204 22.51 1.70 -18.31
N ALA A 205 21.63 2.67 -18.06
CA ALA A 205 21.62 3.92 -18.82
C ALA A 205 21.38 5.17 -17.97
N TYR A 206 20.75 5.06 -16.80
CA TYR A 206 20.24 6.21 -16.04
C TYR A 206 19.47 7.15 -16.97
N PHE A 207 19.78 8.43 -17.00
CA PHE A 207 19.15 9.43 -17.85
C PHE A 207 19.71 9.47 -19.30
N ASP A 208 20.82 8.77 -19.59
CA ASP A 208 21.49 8.77 -20.89
C ASP A 208 20.94 7.65 -21.79
N PHE A 209 19.79 7.87 -22.40
CA PHE A 209 19.21 6.97 -23.39
C PHE A 209 18.42 7.71 -24.48
N ASP A 210 18.24 7.02 -25.56
CA ASP A 210 17.35 7.36 -26.68
C ASP A 210 16.61 6.10 -27.17
N THR A 211 15.76 6.26 -28.19
CA THR A 211 15.02 5.15 -28.77
C THR A 211 15.92 4.00 -29.20
N GLU A 212 17.04 4.29 -29.88
CA GLU A 212 17.95 3.26 -30.43
C GLU A 212 18.63 2.45 -29.31
N LYS A 213 19.08 3.13 -28.28
CA LYS A 213 19.71 2.48 -27.11
C LYS A 213 18.74 1.56 -26.39
N LEU A 214 17.49 2.00 -26.16
CA LEU A 214 16.48 1.17 -25.54
C LEU A 214 16.07 -0.04 -26.40
N VAL A 215 15.98 0.14 -27.71
CA VAL A 215 15.73 -0.98 -28.64
C VAL A 215 16.87 -1.97 -28.60
N SER A 216 18.14 -1.52 -28.55
CA SER A 216 19.29 -2.41 -28.43
C SER A 216 19.25 -3.24 -27.13
N PHE A 217 18.76 -2.66 -26.02
CA PHE A 217 18.53 -3.40 -24.77
C PHE A 217 17.43 -4.44 -24.94
N ALA A 218 16.35 -4.11 -25.64
CA ALA A 218 15.26 -5.04 -25.93
C ALA A 218 15.74 -6.23 -26.79
N GLU A 219 16.53 -5.98 -27.83
CA GLU A 219 17.11 -7.03 -28.67
C GLU A 219 17.97 -7.98 -27.84
N ARG A 220 18.83 -7.43 -26.98
CA ARG A 220 19.68 -8.25 -26.11
C ARG A 220 18.88 -8.99 -25.05
N ALA A 221 17.85 -8.37 -24.47
CA ALA A 221 16.94 -9.01 -23.55
C ALA A 221 16.24 -10.21 -24.19
N LYS A 222 15.80 -10.05 -25.45
CA LYS A 222 15.19 -11.15 -26.23
C LYS A 222 16.15 -12.31 -26.45
N GLU A 223 17.40 -12.06 -26.82
CA GLU A 223 18.43 -13.09 -26.98
C GLU A 223 18.67 -13.86 -25.70
N LEU A 224 18.58 -13.19 -24.52
CA LEU A 224 18.73 -13.79 -23.20
C LEU A 224 17.46 -14.47 -22.65
N GLY A 225 16.37 -14.50 -23.44
CA GLY A 225 15.12 -15.16 -23.07
C GLY A 225 14.27 -14.38 -22.07
N MET A 226 14.44 -13.05 -22.00
CA MET A 226 13.57 -12.18 -21.20
C MET A 226 12.25 -11.91 -21.92
N ASP A 227 11.25 -11.45 -21.16
CA ASP A 227 9.87 -11.27 -21.62
C ASP A 227 9.48 -9.79 -21.74
N MET A 228 10.25 -8.86 -21.14
CA MET A 228 9.82 -7.47 -20.98
C MET A 228 11.01 -6.51 -20.84
N LEU A 229 10.91 -5.35 -21.49
CA LEU A 229 11.72 -4.16 -21.24
C LEU A 229 10.90 -3.16 -20.43
N VAL A 230 11.47 -2.63 -19.35
CA VAL A 230 10.92 -1.49 -18.59
C VAL A 230 11.82 -0.28 -18.82
N MET A 231 11.27 0.77 -19.40
CA MET A 231 11.91 2.07 -19.48
C MET A 231 11.71 2.80 -18.15
N ASP A 232 12.80 3.16 -17.50
CA ASP A 232 12.82 3.83 -16.21
C ASP A 232 12.79 5.36 -16.34
N ASP A 233 13.22 6.09 -15.32
CA ASP A 233 13.20 7.55 -15.22
C ASP A 233 13.93 8.25 -16.39
N GLY A 234 13.50 9.47 -16.70
CA GLY A 234 14.16 10.32 -17.71
C GLY A 234 13.50 10.37 -19.09
N TRP A 235 12.32 9.75 -19.27
CA TRP A 235 11.61 9.72 -20.55
C TRP A 235 10.70 10.94 -20.81
N PHE A 236 10.46 11.78 -19.80
CA PHE A 236 9.44 12.83 -19.80
C PHE A 236 10.06 14.22 -19.53
N GLY A 237 9.36 15.27 -19.96
CA GLY A 237 9.72 16.67 -19.73
C GLY A 237 11.19 16.98 -20.05
N GLU A 238 11.82 17.78 -19.20
CA GLU A 238 13.25 18.09 -19.23
C GLU A 238 14.04 17.23 -18.21
N ARG A 239 13.56 16.01 -17.95
CA ARG A 239 14.12 15.08 -16.97
C ARG A 239 15.44 14.46 -17.44
N ASN A 240 16.53 15.21 -17.28
CA ASN A 240 17.89 14.77 -17.60
C ASN A 240 18.73 14.49 -16.37
N ASP A 241 18.19 14.77 -15.19
CA ASP A 241 18.72 14.48 -13.87
C ASP A 241 17.57 14.33 -12.88
N ASP A 242 17.85 14.11 -11.60
CA ASP A 242 16.88 13.88 -10.53
C ASP A 242 16.27 15.15 -9.92
N ARG A 243 16.53 16.36 -10.50
CA ARG A 243 16.19 17.65 -9.89
C ARG A 243 14.98 18.33 -10.50
N SER A 244 14.54 17.92 -11.68
CA SER A 244 13.51 18.61 -12.45
C SER A 244 12.39 17.69 -12.95
N SER A 245 11.31 18.30 -13.42
CA SER A 245 10.23 17.71 -14.24
C SER A 245 9.39 16.60 -13.63
N LEU A 246 9.58 16.19 -12.37
CA LEU A 246 8.57 15.33 -11.74
C LEU A 246 7.23 16.03 -11.72
N GLY A 247 6.21 15.39 -12.30
CA GLY A 247 4.90 15.97 -12.58
C GLY A 247 4.64 16.26 -14.07
N ASP A 248 5.68 16.42 -14.88
CA ASP A 248 5.60 16.75 -16.31
C ASP A 248 5.58 15.45 -17.16
N TRP A 249 4.52 14.67 -17.04
CA TRP A 249 4.40 13.33 -17.67
C TRP A 249 4.09 13.39 -19.18
N PHE A 250 4.79 14.23 -19.91
CA PHE A 250 4.76 14.26 -21.38
C PHE A 250 6.10 13.85 -21.96
N VAL A 251 6.04 13.09 -23.06
CA VAL A 251 7.20 12.42 -23.65
C VAL A 251 8.24 13.44 -24.10
N ASN A 252 9.49 13.20 -23.76
CA ASN A 252 10.62 13.96 -24.29
C ASN A 252 10.98 13.43 -25.69
N GLU A 253 10.45 14.08 -26.74
CA GLU A 253 10.67 13.66 -28.13
C GLU A 253 12.09 13.89 -28.63
N SER A 254 12.89 14.68 -27.91
CA SER A 254 14.33 14.81 -28.24
C SER A 254 15.11 13.55 -27.93
N LYS A 255 14.72 12.82 -26.89
CA LYS A 255 15.27 11.50 -26.53
C LYS A 255 14.56 10.39 -27.29
N LEU A 256 13.23 10.36 -27.21
CA LEU A 256 12.41 9.33 -27.84
C LEU A 256 11.92 9.80 -29.23
N LYS A 257 12.83 9.79 -30.18
CA LYS A 257 12.50 10.12 -31.57
C LYS A 257 11.42 9.19 -32.09
N GLY A 258 10.36 9.77 -32.68
CA GLY A 258 9.17 9.05 -33.09
C GLY A 258 8.14 8.86 -31.96
N GLY A 259 8.45 9.33 -30.76
CA GLY A 259 7.60 9.26 -29.58
C GLY A 259 7.55 7.90 -28.92
N LEU A 260 6.77 7.82 -27.86
CA LEU A 260 6.60 6.60 -27.07
C LEU A 260 5.99 5.45 -27.88
N GLY A 261 5.07 5.77 -28.82
CA GLY A 261 4.41 4.77 -29.66
C GLY A 261 5.40 3.97 -30.50
N GLU A 262 6.35 4.65 -31.17
CA GLU A 262 7.37 3.98 -32.00
C GLU A 262 8.25 3.03 -31.15
N LEU A 263 8.70 3.47 -29.98
CA LEU A 263 9.47 2.62 -29.08
C LEU A 263 8.69 1.37 -28.66
N ILE A 264 7.43 1.55 -28.26
CA ILE A 264 6.55 0.43 -27.84
C ILE A 264 6.36 -0.56 -29.00
N ASP A 265 6.09 -0.07 -30.20
CA ASP A 265 5.87 -0.92 -31.39
C ASP A 265 7.13 -1.72 -31.73
N ARG A 266 8.30 -1.10 -31.67
CA ARG A 266 9.59 -1.77 -31.93
C ARG A 266 9.88 -2.85 -30.88
N VAL A 267 9.66 -2.58 -29.59
CA VAL A 267 9.83 -3.55 -28.50
C VAL A 267 8.84 -4.72 -28.66
N ASN A 268 7.58 -4.41 -28.97
CA ASN A 268 6.55 -5.42 -29.19
C ASN A 268 6.83 -6.28 -30.43
N ALA A 269 7.41 -5.71 -31.49
CA ALA A 269 7.80 -6.46 -32.70
C ALA A 269 8.87 -7.52 -32.40
N LEU A 270 9.70 -7.34 -31.36
CA LEU A 270 10.63 -8.36 -30.87
C LEU A 270 9.93 -9.46 -30.07
N GLY A 271 8.62 -9.33 -29.81
CA GLY A 271 7.84 -10.25 -28.98
C GLY A 271 8.01 -10.02 -27.47
N LEU A 272 8.56 -8.87 -27.07
CA LEU A 272 8.66 -8.44 -25.69
C LEU A 272 7.46 -7.58 -25.28
N LYS A 273 7.15 -7.55 -23.98
CA LYS A 273 6.26 -6.55 -23.40
C LYS A 273 7.05 -5.28 -23.11
N PHE A 274 6.34 -4.15 -23.06
CA PHE A 274 6.87 -2.87 -22.66
C PHE A 274 6.29 -2.43 -21.33
N GLY A 275 7.12 -1.88 -20.45
CA GLY A 275 6.74 -1.22 -19.20
C GLY A 275 7.35 0.15 -19.11
N ILE A 276 6.74 1.01 -18.31
CA ILE A 276 7.16 2.39 -18.11
C ILE A 276 7.13 2.73 -16.63
N TRP A 277 8.12 3.48 -16.16
CA TRP A 277 8.22 3.94 -14.79
C TRP A 277 7.49 5.27 -14.59
N TYR A 278 6.82 5.40 -13.45
CA TYR A 278 6.19 6.63 -12.96
C TYR A 278 6.45 6.82 -11.48
N GLU A 279 6.62 8.07 -11.05
CA GLU A 279 6.73 8.49 -9.64
C GLU A 279 5.66 9.56 -9.32
N PRO A 280 4.37 9.20 -9.27
CA PRO A 280 3.27 10.16 -9.12
C PRO A 280 3.16 10.77 -7.72
N GLU A 281 3.86 10.22 -6.74
CA GLU A 281 3.90 10.68 -5.36
C GLU A 281 4.82 11.90 -5.13
N MET A 282 5.60 12.28 -6.13
CA MET A 282 6.57 13.37 -6.04
C MET A 282 6.32 14.42 -7.13
N ILE A 283 6.63 15.68 -6.80
CA ILE A 283 6.61 16.79 -7.75
C ILE A 283 7.89 17.61 -7.60
N SER A 284 8.49 18.01 -8.72
CA SER A 284 9.62 18.94 -8.72
C SER A 284 9.11 20.37 -8.64
N PRO A 285 9.69 21.25 -7.77
CA PRO A 285 9.42 22.69 -7.83
C PRO A 285 9.72 23.29 -9.21
N ASP A 286 10.68 22.72 -9.95
CA ASP A 286 10.96 23.02 -11.34
C ASP A 286 10.21 22.06 -12.29
N SER A 287 8.88 22.20 -12.30
CA SER A 287 7.97 21.54 -13.22
C SER A 287 6.85 22.48 -13.66
N GLU A 288 6.27 22.24 -14.83
CA GLU A 288 5.09 22.98 -15.30
C GLU A 288 3.88 22.69 -14.39
N LEU A 289 3.76 21.48 -13.88
CA LEU A 289 2.69 21.11 -12.96
C LEU A 289 2.76 21.92 -11.66
N PHE A 290 3.94 22.06 -11.04
CA PHE A 290 4.10 22.87 -9.84
C PHE A 290 3.82 24.35 -10.11
N ARG A 291 4.28 24.90 -11.24
CA ARG A 291 4.00 26.29 -11.63
C ARG A 291 2.51 26.54 -11.84
N ALA A 292 1.78 25.56 -12.38
CA ALA A 292 0.33 25.68 -12.58
C ALA A 292 -0.48 25.48 -11.28
N HIS A 293 -0.02 24.65 -10.38
CA HIS A 293 -0.74 24.22 -9.18
C HIS A 293 0.15 24.15 -7.93
N PRO A 294 0.72 25.30 -7.48
CA PRO A 294 1.54 25.32 -6.27
C PRO A 294 0.73 25.03 -5.00
N ASP A 295 -0.60 25.16 -5.09
CA ASP A 295 -1.56 24.87 -4.02
C ASP A 295 -1.82 23.37 -3.79
N TRP A 296 -1.26 22.49 -4.62
CA TRP A 296 -1.36 21.05 -4.44
C TRP A 296 -0.24 20.44 -3.57
N CYS A 297 0.71 21.25 -3.11
CA CYS A 297 1.87 20.82 -2.30
C CYS A 297 1.81 21.30 -0.85
#